data_9a290ee1316edcb2e63eccef30708b47
#
_entry.id   9a290ee1316edcb2e63eccef30708b47
#
_cell.length_a   1.000
_cell.length_b   1.000
_cell.length_c   1.000
_cell.angle_alpha   90.00
_cell.angle_beta   90.00
_cell.angle_gamma   90.00
#
_symmetry.space_group_name_H-M   'P 1'
#
loop_
_entity.id
_entity.type
_entity.pdbx_description
1 polymer ?
#
loop_
_entity_poly.entity_id
_entity_poly.type
_entity_poly.pdbx_seq_one_letter_code
_entity_poly.pdbx_strand_id
1 'polypeptide(L)'
;VSKNDILTLLGVLALGGAGAAAFEALSLPAGFLAGPMVAVVLAKSISLPLLKDNSFTFPKGLISANFIFIGAAMGSAVSPDFWAGAALWPLSMLALVAVVSGITSCVYLYTHKKCRWGRDEAFFAGLPGALGMTAALAQERGAPMDRIMIVQLVRLFLLIAVLPLIISSVVEGKEVIFTEANHAMSLGDGLQLVLALLICAVCGYAALKLKAPAGMLTGAFFASAALNSTGMLEFALPVWLATPCYILMGTNVGLYIGKMDRNALKPMLGTSLIVFAISLSVALGGAVVTSWALEISFDKVFLSFAPGGMEAMLLISILLDIDPVFVATHQLARFMGLLAFMPIVIRYVLGPVSADPADEARAQSAT
;
A
#
# COMPACT_ATOMS: atom_id res chain seq x y z
N VAL A 1 -13.72 -7.05 24.73
CA VAL A 1 -14.32 -6.10 23.76
C VAL A 1 -15.61 -5.60 24.39
N SER A 2 -15.69 -4.29 24.65
CA SER A 2 -16.88 -3.65 25.22
C SER A 2 -18.04 -3.69 24.21
N LYS A 3 -19.31 -3.69 24.69
CA LYS A 3 -20.48 -3.54 23.81
C LYS A 3 -20.38 -2.29 22.94
N ASN A 4 -19.80 -1.22 23.46
CA ASN A 4 -19.56 0.02 22.72
C ASN A 4 -18.53 -0.15 21.60
N ASP A 5 -17.50 -0.98 21.80
CA ASP A 5 -16.49 -1.24 20.77
C ASP A 5 -17.08 -2.00 19.57
N ILE A 6 -17.99 -2.96 19.85
CA ILE A 6 -18.69 -3.72 18.80
C ILE A 6 -19.62 -2.80 18.01
N LEU A 7 -20.35 -1.93 18.69
CA LEU A 7 -21.27 -0.99 18.05
C LEU A 7 -20.49 0.00 17.15
N THR A 8 -19.35 0.50 17.64
CA THR A 8 -18.46 1.38 16.87
C THR A 8 -17.87 0.64 15.66
N LEU A 9 -17.43 -0.62 15.84
CA LEU A 9 -16.92 -1.45 14.76
C LEU A 9 -17.96 -1.64 13.65
N LEU A 10 -19.18 -2.03 14.00
CA LEU A 10 -20.27 -2.22 13.04
C LEU A 10 -20.65 -0.90 12.35
N GLY A 11 -20.72 0.19 13.11
CA GLY A 11 -21.02 1.50 12.55
C GLY A 11 -19.96 2.02 11.56
N VAL A 12 -18.68 1.79 11.89
CA VAL A 12 -17.55 2.17 11.02
C VAL A 12 -17.52 1.32 9.74
N LEU A 13 -17.81 0.02 9.84
CA LEU A 13 -17.94 -0.86 8.68
C LEU A 13 -19.15 -0.51 7.82
N ALA A 14 -20.30 -0.18 8.44
CA ALA A 14 -21.48 0.27 7.72
C ALA A 14 -21.21 1.58 6.96
N LEU A 15 -20.49 2.52 7.58
CA LEU A 15 -20.05 3.75 6.92
C LEU A 15 -19.13 3.45 5.74
N GLY A 16 -18.18 2.52 5.92
CA GLY A 16 -17.32 2.05 4.83
C GLY A 16 -18.12 1.42 3.69
N GLY A 17 -19.07 0.56 4.02
CA GLY A 17 -19.99 -0.05 3.04
C GLY A 17 -20.83 0.98 2.28
N ALA A 18 -21.34 2.01 2.97
CA ALA A 18 -22.05 3.12 2.31
C ALA A 18 -21.13 3.91 1.37
N GLY A 19 -19.87 4.13 1.75
CA GLY A 19 -18.87 4.74 0.88
C GLY A 19 -18.58 3.90 -0.37
N ALA A 20 -18.46 2.58 -0.22
CA ALA A 20 -18.29 1.66 -1.33
C ALA A 20 -19.48 1.73 -2.29
N ALA A 21 -20.70 1.63 -1.78
CA ALA A 21 -21.92 1.72 -2.56
C ALA A 21 -22.06 3.05 -3.30
N ALA A 22 -21.67 4.17 -2.67
CA ALA A 22 -21.67 5.48 -3.32
C ALA A 22 -20.70 5.57 -4.49
N PHE A 23 -19.48 5.01 -4.36
CA PHE A 23 -18.49 4.98 -5.43
C PHE A 23 -18.92 4.08 -6.58
N GLU A 24 -19.51 2.91 -6.28
CA GLU A 24 -20.10 2.03 -7.29
C GLU A 24 -21.23 2.72 -8.07
N ALA A 25 -22.14 3.39 -7.36
CA ALA A 25 -23.25 4.15 -7.99
C ALA A 25 -22.74 5.27 -8.91
N LEU A 26 -21.55 5.82 -8.63
CA LEU A 26 -20.88 6.83 -9.44
C LEU A 26 -19.95 6.23 -10.51
N SER A 27 -19.91 4.90 -10.64
CA SER A 27 -19.01 4.16 -11.55
C SER A 27 -17.54 4.56 -11.40
N LEU A 28 -17.11 4.85 -10.16
CA LEU A 28 -15.72 5.22 -9.85
C LEU A 28 -14.86 3.95 -9.67
N PRO A 29 -13.66 3.90 -10.28
CA PRO A 29 -12.80 2.73 -10.19
C PRO A 29 -12.31 2.50 -8.75
N ALA A 30 -12.05 1.22 -8.41
CA ALA A 30 -11.65 0.78 -7.07
C ALA A 30 -12.63 1.19 -5.95
N GLY A 31 -13.96 1.23 -6.25
CA GLY A 31 -15.01 1.70 -5.35
C GLY A 31 -14.99 1.04 -3.98
N PHE A 32 -14.76 -0.27 -3.91
CA PHE A 32 -14.71 -1.04 -2.67
C PHE A 32 -13.47 -0.77 -1.79
N LEU A 33 -12.45 -0.10 -2.31
CA LEU A 33 -11.27 0.33 -1.54
C LEU A 33 -11.28 1.84 -1.27
N ALA A 34 -11.45 2.65 -2.34
CA ALA A 34 -11.40 4.10 -2.27
C ALA A 34 -12.64 4.69 -1.59
N GLY A 35 -13.83 4.16 -1.89
CA GLY A 35 -15.10 4.63 -1.31
C GLY A 35 -15.13 4.58 0.22
N PRO A 36 -14.86 3.42 0.85
CA PRO A 36 -14.76 3.31 2.30
C PRO A 36 -13.75 4.27 2.92
N MET A 37 -12.57 4.39 2.30
CA MET A 37 -11.52 5.28 2.76
C MET A 37 -11.97 6.74 2.77
N VAL A 38 -12.53 7.22 1.67
CA VAL A 38 -13.02 8.60 1.52
C VAL A 38 -14.19 8.85 2.50
N ALA A 39 -15.15 7.93 2.60
CA ALA A 39 -16.29 8.07 3.50
C ALA A 39 -15.84 8.24 4.96
N VAL A 40 -14.89 7.45 5.43
CA VAL A 40 -14.36 7.55 6.81
C VAL A 40 -13.60 8.85 7.02
N VAL A 41 -12.77 9.29 6.07
CA VAL A 41 -12.06 10.57 6.16
C VAL A 41 -13.04 11.75 6.21
N LEU A 42 -14.07 11.75 5.37
CA LEU A 42 -15.12 12.76 5.37
C LEU A 42 -15.92 12.77 6.68
N ALA A 43 -16.32 11.58 7.15
CA ALA A 43 -17.06 11.43 8.41
C ALA A 43 -16.26 11.96 9.62
N LYS A 44 -14.96 11.68 9.64
CA LYS A 44 -14.05 12.29 10.63
C LYS A 44 -13.94 13.80 10.45
N SER A 45 -13.94 14.27 9.20
CA SER A 45 -13.85 15.70 8.88
C SER A 45 -15.04 16.51 9.38
N ILE A 46 -16.23 15.94 9.37
CA ILE A 46 -17.44 16.57 9.91
C ILE A 46 -17.70 16.22 11.40
N SER A 47 -16.75 15.57 12.05
CA SER A 47 -16.81 15.20 13.47
C SER A 47 -18.06 14.37 13.83
N LEU A 48 -18.41 13.38 12.99
CA LEU A 48 -19.52 12.45 13.26
C LEU A 48 -19.37 11.82 14.65
N PRO A 49 -20.46 11.73 15.45
CA PRO A 49 -20.42 11.21 16.81
C PRO A 49 -19.80 9.81 16.92
N LEU A 50 -20.00 8.97 15.91
CA LEU A 50 -19.47 7.61 15.78
C LEU A 50 -17.93 7.56 15.82
N LEU A 51 -17.27 8.60 15.33
CA LEU A 51 -15.82 8.70 15.15
C LEU A 51 -15.17 9.78 16.02
N LYS A 52 -15.89 10.29 17.04
CA LYS A 52 -15.34 11.29 17.97
C LYS A 52 -14.15 10.76 18.75
N ASP A 53 -14.18 9.48 19.11
CA ASP A 53 -13.07 8.84 19.77
C ASP A 53 -11.96 8.52 18.76
N ASN A 54 -10.85 9.27 18.85
CA ASN A 54 -9.68 9.06 18.02
C ASN A 54 -8.90 7.79 18.35
N SER A 55 -9.25 7.08 19.43
CA SER A 55 -8.55 5.88 19.88
C SER A 55 -8.99 4.61 19.14
N PHE A 56 -10.16 4.61 18.48
CA PHE A 56 -10.69 3.42 17.84
C PHE A 56 -9.74 2.89 16.76
N THR A 57 -9.41 1.60 16.87
CA THR A 57 -8.66 0.82 15.88
C THR A 57 -9.32 -0.53 15.73
N PHE A 58 -9.28 -1.09 14.54
CA PHE A 58 -9.71 -2.47 14.35
C PHE A 58 -8.86 -3.44 15.18
N PRO A 59 -9.47 -4.52 15.71
CA PRO A 59 -8.74 -5.57 16.41
C PRO A 59 -7.62 -6.14 15.51
N LYS A 60 -6.43 -6.32 16.07
CA LYS A 60 -5.28 -6.85 15.33
C LYS A 60 -5.57 -8.19 14.66
N GLY A 61 -6.32 -9.07 15.33
CA GLY A 61 -6.72 -10.36 14.77
C GLY A 61 -7.58 -10.23 13.52
N LEU A 62 -8.50 -9.25 13.47
CA LEU A 62 -9.35 -8.99 12.31
C LEU A 62 -8.51 -8.50 11.12
N ILE A 63 -7.59 -7.58 11.35
CA ILE A 63 -6.67 -7.08 10.30
C ILE A 63 -5.74 -8.19 9.81
N SER A 64 -5.23 -9.03 10.71
CA SER A 64 -4.39 -10.18 10.33
C SER A 64 -5.16 -11.20 9.49
N ALA A 65 -6.40 -11.52 9.87
CA ALA A 65 -7.27 -12.38 9.06
C ALA A 65 -7.54 -11.76 7.67
N ASN A 66 -7.83 -10.45 7.64
CA ASN A 66 -8.02 -9.73 6.38
C ASN A 66 -6.81 -9.83 5.44
N PHE A 67 -5.60 -9.71 5.98
CA PHE A 67 -4.38 -9.88 5.19
C PHE A 67 -4.20 -11.29 4.63
N ILE A 68 -4.64 -12.33 5.36
CA ILE A 68 -4.63 -13.70 4.82
C ILE A 68 -5.57 -13.83 3.63
N PHE A 69 -6.81 -13.33 3.74
CA PHE A 69 -7.77 -13.37 2.63
C PHE A 69 -7.29 -12.58 1.41
N ILE A 70 -6.76 -11.37 1.63
CA ILE A 70 -6.21 -10.54 0.55
C ILE A 70 -5.01 -11.24 -0.10
N GLY A 71 -4.08 -11.77 0.69
CA GLY A 71 -2.92 -12.52 0.19
C GLY A 71 -3.34 -13.77 -0.61
N ALA A 72 -4.32 -14.51 -0.10
CA ALA A 72 -4.88 -15.68 -0.80
C ALA A 72 -5.54 -15.30 -2.14
N ALA A 73 -6.34 -14.23 -2.16
CA ALA A 73 -6.98 -13.72 -3.38
C ALA A 73 -5.95 -13.31 -4.44
N MET A 74 -4.87 -12.66 -4.01
CA MET A 74 -3.81 -12.23 -4.92
C MET A 74 -3.00 -13.38 -5.47
N GLY A 75 -2.63 -14.35 -4.62
CA GLY A 75 -1.87 -15.51 -5.04
C GLY A 75 -2.68 -16.46 -5.93
N SER A 76 -4.02 -16.50 -5.77
CA SER A 76 -4.88 -17.32 -6.63
C SER A 76 -4.95 -16.84 -8.08
N ALA A 77 -4.56 -15.60 -8.36
CA ALA A 77 -4.45 -15.06 -9.72
C ALA A 77 -3.17 -15.50 -10.46
N VAL A 78 -2.25 -16.20 -9.79
CA VAL A 78 -1.01 -16.69 -10.40
C VAL A 78 -1.31 -17.87 -11.31
N SER A 79 -1.15 -17.67 -12.64
CA SER A 79 -1.25 -18.76 -13.62
C SER A 79 0.08 -19.51 -13.78
N PRO A 80 0.08 -20.75 -14.31
CA PRO A 80 1.30 -21.48 -14.66
C PRO A 80 2.20 -20.74 -15.66
N ASP A 81 1.62 -19.90 -16.54
CA ASP A 81 2.33 -19.11 -17.55
C ASP A 81 3.19 -17.97 -16.97
N PHE A 82 3.04 -17.70 -15.69
CA PHE A 82 3.82 -16.74 -14.94
C PHE A 82 5.34 -16.89 -15.13
N TRP A 83 5.83 -18.12 -15.13
CA TRP A 83 7.26 -18.40 -15.23
C TRP A 83 7.88 -18.00 -16.56
N ALA A 84 7.06 -17.94 -17.64
CA ALA A 84 7.53 -17.50 -18.97
C ALA A 84 7.87 -16.00 -18.99
N GLY A 85 7.13 -15.18 -18.24
CA GLY A 85 7.38 -13.74 -18.13
C GLY A 85 8.51 -13.37 -17.16
N ALA A 86 8.88 -14.28 -16.26
CA ALA A 86 9.83 -14.00 -15.18
C ALA A 86 11.26 -13.66 -15.67
N ALA A 87 11.63 -14.02 -16.90
CA ALA A 87 12.94 -13.75 -17.47
C ALA A 87 13.28 -12.25 -17.62
N LEU A 88 12.27 -11.38 -17.75
CA LEU A 88 12.46 -9.93 -17.87
C LEU A 88 12.47 -9.19 -16.52
N TRP A 89 12.14 -9.88 -15.43
CA TRP A 89 12.00 -9.25 -14.11
C TRP A 89 13.27 -8.65 -13.54
N PRO A 90 14.47 -9.24 -13.69
CA PRO A 90 15.69 -8.61 -13.19
C PRO A 90 15.92 -7.21 -13.73
N LEU A 91 15.62 -6.98 -15.03
CA LEU A 91 15.78 -5.67 -15.66
C LEU A 91 14.72 -4.67 -15.16
N SER A 92 13.47 -5.10 -15.05
CA SER A 92 12.41 -4.25 -14.50
C SER A 92 12.60 -3.96 -13.00
N MET A 93 13.21 -4.87 -12.23
CA MET A 93 13.61 -4.62 -10.85
C MET A 93 14.75 -3.61 -10.73
N LEU A 94 15.73 -3.63 -11.64
CA LEU A 94 16.77 -2.60 -11.70
C LEU A 94 16.17 -1.23 -12.04
N ALA A 95 15.23 -1.18 -12.98
CA ALA A 95 14.49 0.04 -13.28
C ALA A 95 13.69 0.53 -12.06
N LEU A 96 13.06 -0.36 -11.30
CA LEU A 96 12.37 -0.04 -10.05
C LEU A 96 13.32 0.62 -9.04
N VAL A 97 14.54 0.07 -8.85
CA VAL A 97 15.55 0.67 -7.94
C VAL A 97 15.92 2.07 -8.40
N ALA A 98 16.10 2.29 -9.71
CA ALA A 98 16.39 3.61 -10.26
C ALA A 98 15.24 4.60 -10.01
N VAL A 99 13.98 4.16 -10.21
CA VAL A 99 12.78 4.98 -9.97
C VAL A 99 12.63 5.31 -8.49
N VAL A 100 12.78 4.35 -7.59
CA VAL A 100 12.70 4.56 -6.14
C VAL A 100 13.78 5.54 -5.67
N SER A 101 15.00 5.39 -6.17
CA SER A 101 16.10 6.31 -5.89
C SER A 101 15.82 7.71 -6.44
N GLY A 102 15.25 7.79 -7.64
CA GLY A 102 14.82 9.05 -8.27
C GLY A 102 13.72 9.75 -7.46
N ILE A 103 12.69 9.04 -7.05
CA ILE A 103 11.60 9.58 -6.18
C ILE A 103 12.21 10.13 -4.90
N THR A 104 13.00 9.31 -4.19
CA THR A 104 13.60 9.70 -2.91
C THR A 104 14.48 10.95 -3.08
N SER A 105 15.32 10.98 -4.10
CA SER A 105 16.22 12.11 -4.37
C SER A 105 15.46 13.39 -4.74
N CYS A 106 14.46 13.31 -5.63
CA CYS A 106 13.68 14.48 -6.04
C CYS A 106 12.86 15.05 -4.87
N VAL A 107 12.22 14.18 -4.08
CA VAL A 107 11.46 14.61 -2.90
C VAL A 107 12.42 15.19 -1.84
N TYR A 108 13.56 14.55 -1.59
CA TYR A 108 14.58 15.07 -0.69
C TYR A 108 15.04 16.47 -1.09
N LEU A 109 15.39 16.66 -2.37
CA LEU A 109 15.83 17.97 -2.87
C LEU A 109 14.76 19.04 -2.72
N TYR A 110 13.50 18.71 -2.98
CA TYR A 110 12.39 19.64 -2.81
C TYR A 110 12.16 19.99 -1.35
N THR A 111 12.01 18.99 -0.47
CA THR A 111 11.69 19.22 0.94
C THR A 111 12.86 19.85 1.69
N HIS A 112 14.10 19.43 1.41
CA HIS A 112 15.29 20.01 2.05
C HIS A 112 15.59 21.42 1.55
N LYS A 113 15.66 21.65 0.22
CA LYS A 113 16.07 22.95 -0.33
C LYS A 113 14.95 23.99 -0.34
N LYS A 114 13.71 23.60 -0.68
CA LYS A 114 12.58 24.54 -0.80
C LYS A 114 11.83 24.70 0.51
N CYS A 115 11.52 23.58 1.20
CA CYS A 115 10.76 23.61 2.45
C CYS A 115 11.67 23.80 3.68
N ARG A 116 12.99 23.75 3.52
CA ARG A 116 13.99 23.89 4.59
C ARG A 116 13.83 22.87 5.71
N TRP A 117 13.47 21.63 5.33
CA TRP A 117 13.36 20.53 6.29
C TRP A 117 14.74 19.99 6.65
N GLY A 118 14.86 19.42 7.85
CA GLY A 118 16.06 18.73 8.27
C GLY A 118 16.42 17.59 7.31
N ARG A 119 17.70 17.19 7.27
CA ARG A 119 18.18 16.15 6.34
C ARG A 119 17.45 14.83 6.54
N ASP A 120 17.31 14.40 7.80
CA ASP A 120 16.62 13.15 8.14
C ASP A 120 15.13 13.22 7.79
N GLU A 121 14.47 14.31 8.16
CA GLU A 121 13.06 14.56 7.87
C GLU A 121 12.77 14.51 6.36
N ALA A 122 13.58 15.22 5.57
CA ALA A 122 13.44 15.28 4.11
C ALA A 122 13.68 13.91 3.45
N PHE A 123 14.66 13.16 3.93
CA PHE A 123 14.98 11.84 3.43
C PHE A 123 13.86 10.83 3.69
N PHE A 124 13.40 10.74 4.95
CA PHE A 124 12.34 9.80 5.32
C PHE A 124 10.98 10.15 4.70
N ALA A 125 10.68 11.42 4.47
CA ALA A 125 9.49 11.83 3.73
C ALA A 125 9.51 11.37 2.27
N GLY A 126 10.71 11.31 1.65
CA GLY A 126 10.91 10.87 0.27
C GLY A 126 10.82 9.37 0.05
N LEU A 127 10.99 8.55 1.08
CA LEU A 127 10.99 7.10 0.93
C LEU A 127 9.62 6.56 0.54
N PRO A 128 9.50 5.82 -0.58
CA PRO A 128 8.23 5.26 -1.00
C PRO A 128 7.97 3.91 -0.33
N GLY A 129 6.88 3.81 0.42
CA GLY A 129 6.42 2.56 1.06
C GLY A 129 6.99 2.33 2.46
N ALA A 130 6.58 1.22 3.10
CA ALA A 130 7.08 0.77 4.40
C ALA A 130 6.91 1.79 5.55
N LEU A 131 5.69 2.36 5.69
CA LEU A 131 5.37 3.33 6.75
C LEU A 131 5.93 2.95 8.12
N GLY A 132 5.75 1.70 8.54
CA GLY A 132 6.21 1.23 9.85
C GLY A 132 7.74 1.24 10.00
N MET A 133 8.46 0.81 8.96
CA MET A 133 9.93 0.80 8.97
C MET A 133 10.49 2.23 8.95
N THR A 134 9.95 3.06 8.07
CA THR A 134 10.34 4.47 7.97
C THR A 134 10.11 5.19 9.29
N ALA A 135 8.97 4.92 9.94
CA ALA A 135 8.66 5.46 11.26
C ALA A 135 9.68 5.02 12.32
N ALA A 136 10.02 3.72 12.37
CA ALA A 136 10.98 3.20 13.33
C ALA A 136 12.37 3.84 13.14
N LEU A 137 12.88 3.86 11.90
CA LEU A 137 14.19 4.44 11.59
C LEU A 137 14.24 5.96 11.82
N ALA A 138 13.17 6.68 11.48
CA ALA A 138 13.07 8.11 11.74
C ALA A 138 13.05 8.40 13.25
N GLN A 139 12.35 7.57 14.02
CA GLN A 139 12.29 7.69 15.48
C GLN A 139 13.65 7.40 16.12
N GLU A 140 14.38 6.38 15.67
CA GLU A 140 15.74 6.08 16.15
C GLU A 140 16.72 7.24 15.93
N ARG A 141 16.47 8.04 14.89
CA ARG A 141 17.30 9.22 14.55
C ARG A 141 16.77 10.53 15.13
N GLY A 142 15.68 10.50 15.91
CA GLY A 142 15.09 11.69 16.51
C GLY A 142 14.42 12.63 15.48
N ALA A 143 14.12 12.16 14.28
CA ALA A 143 13.47 12.98 13.27
C ALA A 143 12.00 13.29 13.64
N PRO A 144 11.48 14.49 13.32
CA PRO A 144 10.10 14.88 13.64
C PRO A 144 9.10 14.02 12.84
N MET A 145 8.44 13.11 13.57
CA MET A 145 7.54 12.09 12.98
C MET A 145 6.31 12.68 12.34
N ASP A 146 5.77 13.76 12.88
CA ASP A 146 4.48 14.33 12.45
C ASP A 146 4.47 14.67 10.96
N ARG A 147 5.48 15.39 10.49
CA ARG A 147 5.58 15.81 9.08
C ARG A 147 5.85 14.63 8.15
N ILE A 148 6.72 13.71 8.56
CA ILE A 148 7.05 12.50 7.78
C ILE A 148 5.78 11.68 7.58
N MET A 149 5.04 11.41 8.67
CA MET A 149 3.81 10.62 8.62
C MET A 149 2.71 11.29 7.82
N ILE A 150 2.52 12.62 7.97
CA ILE A 150 1.52 13.38 7.20
C ILE A 150 1.78 13.22 5.70
N VAL A 151 2.99 13.49 5.24
CA VAL A 151 3.34 13.41 3.82
C VAL A 151 3.14 12.01 3.27
N GLN A 152 3.57 10.98 4.01
CA GLN A 152 3.44 9.59 3.57
C GLN A 152 1.97 9.12 3.54
N LEU A 153 1.15 9.49 4.54
CA LEU A 153 -0.26 9.12 4.59
C LEU A 153 -1.09 9.87 3.54
N VAL A 154 -0.84 11.17 3.34
CA VAL A 154 -1.50 11.95 2.28
C VAL A 154 -1.12 11.38 0.90
N ARG A 155 0.14 11.01 0.67
CA ARG A 155 0.55 10.34 -0.56
C ARG A 155 -0.18 9.02 -0.78
N LEU A 156 -0.28 8.18 0.25
CA LEU A 156 -1.02 6.91 0.17
C LEU A 156 -2.49 7.14 -0.17
N PHE A 157 -3.13 8.10 0.51
CA PHE A 157 -4.52 8.49 0.24
C PHE A 157 -4.72 8.93 -1.21
N LEU A 158 -3.88 9.84 -1.68
CA LEU A 158 -3.98 10.37 -3.04
C LEU A 158 -3.73 9.29 -4.09
N LEU A 159 -2.80 8.36 -3.83
CA LEU A 159 -2.56 7.23 -4.73
C LEU A 159 -3.78 6.33 -4.84
N ILE A 160 -4.38 5.94 -3.71
CA ILE A 160 -5.59 5.09 -3.72
C ILE A 160 -6.75 5.79 -4.44
N ALA A 161 -6.90 7.11 -4.26
CA ALA A 161 -7.99 7.87 -4.85
C ALA A 161 -7.77 8.21 -6.34
N VAL A 162 -6.53 8.51 -6.75
CA VAL A 162 -6.22 9.09 -8.06
C VAL A 162 -5.66 8.06 -9.05
N LEU A 163 -4.88 7.08 -8.57
CA LEU A 163 -4.21 6.12 -9.45
C LEU A 163 -5.18 5.27 -10.28
N PRO A 164 -6.29 4.76 -9.73
CA PRO A 164 -7.28 4.03 -10.53
C PRO A 164 -7.90 4.89 -11.64
N LEU A 165 -8.14 6.19 -11.35
CA LEU A 165 -8.66 7.13 -12.35
C LEU A 165 -7.68 7.37 -13.49
N ILE A 166 -6.37 7.48 -13.18
CA ILE A 166 -5.33 7.63 -14.19
C ILE A 166 -5.27 6.38 -15.07
N ILE A 167 -5.24 5.20 -14.46
CA ILE A 167 -5.13 3.94 -15.21
C ILE A 167 -6.35 3.74 -16.09
N SER A 168 -7.57 3.93 -15.58
CA SER A 168 -8.79 3.78 -16.36
C SER A 168 -8.92 4.79 -17.51
N SER A 169 -8.30 5.97 -17.39
CA SER A 169 -8.29 6.97 -18.46
C SER A 169 -7.24 6.72 -19.55
N VAL A 170 -6.17 5.98 -19.22
CA VAL A 170 -5.06 5.69 -20.16
C VAL A 170 -5.25 4.35 -20.86
N VAL A 171 -5.87 3.39 -20.18
CA VAL A 171 -6.11 2.04 -20.70
C VAL A 171 -7.59 1.92 -21.06
N GLU A 172 -7.93 2.22 -22.32
CA GLU A 172 -9.29 2.09 -22.81
C GLU A 172 -9.79 0.64 -22.68
N GLY A 173 -11.01 0.47 -22.17
CA GLY A 173 -11.72 -0.81 -22.15
C GLY A 173 -11.47 -1.73 -20.95
N LYS A 174 -10.71 -1.33 -19.96
CA LYS A 174 -10.69 -2.06 -18.66
C LYS A 174 -11.85 -1.59 -17.79
N GLU A 175 -13.01 -2.22 -17.98
CA GLU A 175 -14.04 -2.22 -16.95
C GLU A 175 -13.48 -2.91 -15.70
N VAL A 176 -13.88 -2.43 -14.51
CA VAL A 176 -13.59 -3.10 -13.25
C VAL A 176 -14.30 -4.45 -13.27
N ILE A 177 -13.63 -5.45 -13.82
CA ILE A 177 -14.16 -6.80 -13.85
C ILE A 177 -13.92 -7.38 -12.47
N PHE A 178 -14.93 -7.33 -11.60
CA PHE A 178 -15.03 -8.38 -10.61
C PHE A 178 -15.21 -9.66 -11.42
N THR A 179 -14.12 -10.39 -11.62
CA THR A 179 -14.20 -11.71 -12.24
C THR A 179 -15.32 -12.44 -11.49
N GLU A 180 -16.46 -12.57 -12.15
CA GLU A 180 -17.59 -13.30 -11.62
C GLU A 180 -17.20 -14.78 -11.50
N ALA A 181 -16.39 -15.08 -10.49
CA ALA A 181 -16.32 -16.43 -9.95
C ALA A 181 -17.64 -16.75 -9.20
N ASN A 182 -18.75 -16.32 -9.80
CA ASN A 182 -20.10 -16.69 -9.41
C ASN A 182 -20.50 -18.05 -10.00
N HIS A 183 -19.52 -18.95 -10.20
CA HIS A 183 -19.87 -20.34 -10.32
C HIS A 183 -20.45 -20.79 -8.99
N ALA A 184 -21.64 -21.39 -9.03
CA ALA A 184 -22.22 -22.02 -7.85
C ALA A 184 -21.16 -22.99 -7.30
N MET A 185 -20.57 -22.64 -6.14
CA MET A 185 -19.52 -23.42 -5.52
C MET A 185 -20.06 -24.83 -5.24
N SER A 186 -19.43 -25.82 -5.81
CA SER A 186 -19.68 -27.20 -5.44
C SER A 186 -19.15 -27.46 -4.02
N LEU A 187 -19.59 -28.50 -3.35
CA LEU A 187 -19.05 -28.93 -2.04
C LEU A 187 -17.54 -29.19 -2.13
N GLY A 188 -17.05 -29.67 -3.29
CA GLY A 188 -15.62 -29.87 -3.55
C GLY A 188 -14.83 -28.55 -3.59
N ASP A 189 -15.35 -27.54 -4.27
CA ASP A 189 -14.73 -26.21 -4.36
C ASP A 189 -14.66 -25.52 -2.98
N GLY A 190 -15.72 -25.69 -2.18
CA GLY A 190 -15.76 -25.19 -0.81
C GLY A 190 -14.69 -25.82 0.10
N LEU A 191 -14.48 -27.13 -0.01
CA LEU A 191 -13.44 -27.83 0.75
C LEU A 191 -12.04 -27.42 0.30
N GLN A 192 -11.81 -27.27 -1.02
CA GLN A 192 -10.53 -26.78 -1.57
C GLN A 192 -10.23 -25.37 -1.09
N LEU A 193 -11.22 -24.47 -1.11
CA LEU A 193 -11.07 -23.10 -0.61
C LEU A 193 -10.68 -23.08 0.88
N VAL A 194 -11.38 -23.86 1.73
CA VAL A 194 -11.07 -23.93 3.16
C VAL A 194 -9.65 -24.46 3.37
N LEU A 195 -9.26 -25.53 2.67
CA LEU A 195 -7.93 -26.11 2.78
C LEU A 195 -6.85 -25.11 2.33
N ALA A 196 -7.06 -24.43 1.21
CA ALA A 196 -6.17 -23.40 0.71
C ALA A 196 -6.01 -22.24 1.70
N LEU A 197 -7.12 -21.75 2.27
CA LEU A 197 -7.09 -20.68 3.28
C LEU A 197 -6.38 -21.10 4.57
N LEU A 198 -6.51 -22.35 5.00
CA LEU A 198 -5.76 -22.88 6.13
C LEU A 198 -4.25 -22.92 5.87
N ILE A 199 -3.84 -23.39 4.68
CA ILE A 199 -2.42 -23.38 4.26
C ILE A 199 -1.92 -21.93 4.20
N CYS A 200 -2.68 -21.02 3.60
CA CYS A 200 -2.34 -19.60 3.55
C CYS A 200 -2.20 -18.99 4.96
N ALA A 201 -3.06 -19.35 5.89
CA ALA A 201 -2.99 -18.88 7.27
C ALA A 201 -1.73 -19.40 7.99
N VAL A 202 -1.40 -20.67 7.82
CA VAL A 202 -0.17 -21.27 8.42
C VAL A 202 1.08 -20.62 7.83
N CYS A 203 1.16 -20.47 6.50
CA CYS A 203 2.30 -19.82 5.85
C CYS A 203 2.39 -18.32 6.19
N GLY A 204 1.24 -17.62 6.27
CA GLY A 204 1.18 -16.24 6.73
C GLY A 204 1.72 -16.07 8.15
N TYR A 205 1.31 -16.96 9.06
CA TYR A 205 1.81 -16.95 10.44
C TYR A 205 3.30 -17.30 10.52
N ALA A 206 3.77 -18.27 9.73
CA ALA A 206 5.18 -18.61 9.64
C ALA A 206 6.01 -17.42 9.13
N ALA A 207 5.55 -16.75 8.06
CA ALA A 207 6.21 -15.57 7.52
C ALA A 207 6.22 -14.40 8.54
N LEU A 208 5.16 -14.23 9.32
CA LEU A 208 5.13 -13.27 10.43
C LEU A 208 6.19 -13.59 11.50
N LYS A 209 6.35 -14.86 11.89
CA LYS A 209 7.37 -15.29 12.84
C LYS A 209 8.79 -15.10 12.31
N LEU A 210 8.99 -15.29 11.01
CA LEU A 210 10.26 -15.02 10.32
C LEU A 210 10.53 -13.51 10.14
N LYS A 211 9.67 -12.64 10.69
CA LYS A 211 9.75 -11.19 10.57
C LYS A 211 9.71 -10.71 9.11
N ALA A 212 9.07 -11.49 8.23
CA ALA A 212 8.85 -11.06 6.86
C ALA A 212 7.96 -9.80 6.81
N PRO A 213 8.24 -8.86 5.90
CA PRO A 213 7.42 -7.67 5.72
C PRO A 213 5.98 -8.03 5.38
N ALA A 214 5.03 -7.41 6.08
CA ALA A 214 3.61 -7.73 5.97
C ALA A 214 3.34 -9.26 6.04
N GLY A 215 4.01 -9.97 6.94
CA GLY A 215 4.17 -11.43 6.96
C GLY A 215 2.88 -12.20 6.72
N MET A 216 1.75 -11.81 7.33
CA MET A 216 0.46 -12.46 7.09
C MET A 216 0.02 -12.40 5.63
N LEU A 217 0.14 -11.23 4.99
CA LEU A 217 -0.21 -11.03 3.59
C LEU A 217 0.78 -11.77 2.68
N THR A 218 2.08 -11.54 2.89
CA THR A 218 3.16 -12.09 2.06
C THR A 218 3.18 -13.62 2.09
N GLY A 219 3.09 -14.21 3.27
CA GLY A 219 3.07 -15.67 3.41
C GLY A 219 1.84 -16.31 2.80
N ALA A 220 0.66 -15.70 2.97
CA ALA A 220 -0.57 -16.15 2.34
C ALA A 220 -0.50 -16.02 0.81
N PHE A 221 0.05 -14.91 0.30
CA PHE A 221 0.26 -14.70 -1.13
C PHE A 221 1.14 -15.78 -1.75
N PHE A 222 2.33 -16.03 -1.22
CA PHE A 222 3.24 -17.03 -1.79
C PHE A 222 2.69 -18.46 -1.67
N ALA A 223 2.00 -18.78 -0.57
CA ALA A 223 1.35 -20.07 -0.42
C ALA A 223 0.26 -20.26 -1.48
N SER A 224 -0.62 -19.29 -1.65
CA SER A 224 -1.68 -19.30 -2.65
C SER A 224 -1.10 -19.37 -4.07
N ALA A 225 -0.10 -18.54 -4.37
CA ALA A 225 0.59 -18.54 -5.66
C ALA A 225 1.21 -19.92 -5.99
N ALA A 226 1.88 -20.54 -5.01
CA ALA A 226 2.45 -21.89 -5.18
C ALA A 226 1.36 -22.94 -5.43
N LEU A 227 0.26 -22.91 -4.67
CA LEU A 227 -0.85 -23.87 -4.84
C LEU A 227 -1.47 -23.78 -6.23
N ASN A 228 -1.73 -22.56 -6.72
CA ASN A 228 -2.36 -22.35 -8.03
C ASN A 228 -1.38 -22.57 -9.19
N SER A 229 -0.14 -22.06 -9.11
CA SER A 229 0.85 -22.21 -10.18
C SER A 229 1.30 -23.66 -10.40
N THR A 230 1.20 -24.51 -9.38
CA THR A 230 1.54 -25.95 -9.47
C THR A 230 0.33 -26.80 -9.82
N GLY A 231 -0.88 -26.25 -9.86
CA GLY A 231 -2.12 -27.00 -10.06
C GLY A 231 -2.47 -27.94 -8.89
N MET A 232 -1.82 -27.81 -7.73
CA MET A 232 -2.13 -28.65 -6.56
C MET A 232 -3.49 -28.37 -5.97
N LEU A 233 -3.87 -27.09 -5.92
CA LEU A 233 -5.18 -26.60 -5.50
C LEU A 233 -5.50 -25.36 -6.33
N GLU A 234 -6.43 -25.48 -7.27
CA GLU A 234 -6.93 -24.35 -8.02
C GLU A 234 -8.14 -23.77 -7.28
N PHE A 235 -8.03 -22.55 -6.82
CA PHE A 235 -9.12 -21.86 -6.14
C PHE A 235 -9.11 -20.37 -6.49
N ALA A 236 -10.27 -19.75 -6.43
CA ALA A 236 -10.43 -18.31 -6.48
C ALA A 236 -11.21 -17.85 -5.26
N LEU A 237 -10.90 -16.67 -4.74
CA LEU A 237 -11.64 -16.11 -3.63
C LEU A 237 -12.99 -15.58 -4.15
N PRO A 238 -14.15 -16.10 -3.66
CA PRO A 238 -15.45 -15.62 -4.12
C PRO A 238 -15.64 -14.14 -3.81
N VAL A 239 -16.35 -13.42 -4.69
CA VAL A 239 -16.57 -11.96 -4.57
C VAL A 239 -17.23 -11.60 -3.23
N TRP A 240 -18.20 -12.41 -2.76
CA TRP A 240 -18.88 -12.18 -1.48
C TRP A 240 -17.93 -12.23 -0.27
N LEU A 241 -16.79 -12.91 -0.38
CA LEU A 241 -15.75 -12.97 0.67
C LEU A 241 -14.67 -11.91 0.47
N ALA A 242 -14.30 -11.60 -0.77
CA ALA A 242 -13.29 -10.61 -1.11
C ALA A 242 -13.77 -9.17 -0.85
N THR A 243 -15.01 -8.84 -1.23
CA THR A 243 -15.57 -7.48 -1.09
C THR A 243 -15.55 -6.95 0.35
N PRO A 244 -15.99 -7.70 1.39
CA PRO A 244 -15.84 -7.27 2.78
C PRO A 244 -14.38 -7.00 3.19
N CYS A 245 -13.44 -7.78 2.65
CA CYS A 245 -12.01 -7.59 2.91
C CYS A 245 -11.49 -6.26 2.35
N TYR A 246 -11.93 -5.89 1.15
CA TYR A 246 -11.56 -4.61 0.52
C TYR A 246 -12.19 -3.42 1.27
N ILE A 247 -13.46 -3.52 1.65
CA ILE A 247 -14.16 -2.50 2.44
C ILE A 247 -13.44 -2.31 3.79
N LEU A 248 -13.10 -3.40 4.48
CA LEU A 248 -12.36 -3.36 5.74
C LEU A 248 -10.99 -2.68 5.57
N MET A 249 -10.28 -2.99 4.49
CA MET A 249 -8.96 -2.39 4.21
C MET A 249 -9.08 -0.90 3.93
N GLY A 250 -9.98 -0.48 3.04
CA GLY A 250 -10.21 0.94 2.75
C GLY A 250 -10.64 1.72 4.00
N THR A 251 -11.56 1.16 4.78
CA THR A 251 -12.00 1.73 6.05
C THR A 251 -10.84 1.90 7.04
N ASN A 252 -9.98 0.89 7.15
CA ASN A 252 -8.80 0.92 8.03
C ASN A 252 -7.82 2.03 7.63
N VAL A 253 -7.53 2.17 6.33
CA VAL A 253 -6.70 3.28 5.82
C VAL A 253 -7.34 4.63 6.11
N GLY A 254 -8.65 4.77 5.88
CA GLY A 254 -9.40 5.98 6.20
C GLY A 254 -9.33 6.38 7.68
N LEU A 255 -9.36 5.40 8.59
CA LEU A 255 -9.19 5.65 10.02
C LEU A 255 -7.79 6.17 10.37
N TYR A 256 -6.72 5.64 9.76
CA TYR A 256 -5.37 6.14 9.99
C TYR A 256 -5.24 7.61 9.59
N ILE A 257 -5.75 7.99 8.41
CA ILE A 257 -5.74 9.37 7.92
C ILE A 257 -6.60 10.27 8.81
N GLY A 258 -7.77 9.79 9.18
CA GLY A 258 -8.72 10.55 10.00
C GLY A 258 -8.23 10.83 11.44
N LYS A 259 -7.17 10.15 11.91
CA LYS A 259 -6.54 10.40 13.22
C LYS A 259 -5.55 11.56 13.23
N MET A 260 -5.16 12.05 12.07
CA MET A 260 -4.17 13.13 11.97
C MET A 260 -4.74 14.44 12.52
N ASP A 261 -3.92 15.19 13.25
CA ASP A 261 -4.29 16.52 13.74
C ASP A 261 -4.53 17.46 12.56
N ARG A 262 -5.71 18.05 12.50
CA ARG A 262 -6.08 19.00 11.44
C ARG A 262 -5.24 20.25 11.43
N ASN A 263 -4.76 20.70 12.59
CA ASN A 263 -3.90 21.86 12.70
C ASN A 263 -2.51 21.59 12.13
N ALA A 264 -2.02 20.35 12.25
CA ALA A 264 -0.78 19.91 11.64
C ALA A 264 -0.98 19.58 10.14
N LEU A 265 -2.15 19.05 9.74
CA LEU A 265 -2.45 18.64 8.37
C LEU A 265 -2.56 19.84 7.40
N LYS A 266 -3.30 20.90 7.78
CA LYS A 266 -3.57 22.05 6.90
C LYS A 266 -2.32 22.68 6.29
N PRO A 267 -1.29 23.07 7.08
CA PRO A 267 -0.07 23.67 6.52
C PRO A 267 0.75 22.69 5.69
N MET A 268 0.59 21.37 5.91
CA MET A 268 1.33 20.32 5.23
C MET A 268 0.69 19.86 3.92
N LEU A 269 -0.60 20.18 3.67
CA LEU A 269 -1.31 19.73 2.47
C LEU A 269 -0.63 20.17 1.19
N GLY A 270 -0.21 21.44 1.09
CA GLY A 270 0.47 21.97 -0.09
C GLY A 270 1.78 21.22 -0.37
N THR A 271 2.61 21.03 0.65
CA THR A 271 3.87 20.26 0.53
C THR A 271 3.58 18.81 0.15
N SER A 272 2.57 18.18 0.78
CA SER A 272 2.20 16.79 0.49
C SER A 272 1.71 16.60 -0.94
N LEU A 273 0.91 17.54 -1.48
CA LEU A 273 0.46 17.52 -2.87
C LEU A 273 1.62 17.63 -3.85
N ILE A 274 2.58 18.51 -3.58
CA ILE A 274 3.77 18.65 -4.44
C ILE A 274 4.66 17.41 -4.36
N VAL A 275 4.88 16.86 -3.16
CA VAL A 275 5.62 15.60 -2.97
C VAL A 275 4.93 14.45 -3.69
N PHE A 276 3.60 14.38 -3.63
CA PHE A 276 2.81 13.41 -4.39
C PHE A 276 3.01 13.59 -5.90
N ALA A 277 2.89 14.81 -6.41
CA ALA A 277 3.07 15.11 -7.84
C ALA A 277 4.49 14.76 -8.32
N ILE A 278 5.53 15.10 -7.57
CA ILE A 278 6.91 14.72 -7.87
C ILE A 278 7.04 13.19 -7.91
N SER A 279 6.56 12.50 -6.88
CA SER A 279 6.66 11.05 -6.77
C SER A 279 5.94 10.34 -7.91
N LEU A 280 4.73 10.81 -8.25
CA LEU A 280 3.93 10.27 -9.34
C LEU A 280 4.57 10.54 -10.70
N SER A 281 5.10 11.74 -10.94
CA SER A 281 5.76 12.09 -12.20
C SER A 281 7.03 11.26 -12.45
N VAL A 282 7.84 11.03 -11.41
CA VAL A 282 9.02 10.17 -11.53
C VAL A 282 8.63 8.71 -11.78
N ALA A 283 7.60 8.21 -11.06
CA ALA A 283 7.09 6.86 -11.29
C ALA A 283 6.52 6.69 -12.71
N LEU A 284 5.73 7.68 -13.17
CA LEU A 284 5.16 7.69 -14.51
C LEU A 284 6.27 7.70 -15.59
N GLY A 285 7.23 8.60 -15.49
CA GLY A 285 8.36 8.67 -16.41
C GLY A 285 9.18 7.38 -16.44
N GLY A 286 9.46 6.80 -15.26
CA GLY A 286 10.13 5.52 -15.16
C GLY A 286 9.32 4.37 -15.76
N ALA A 287 7.99 4.38 -15.57
CA ALA A 287 7.11 3.37 -16.15
C ALA A 287 7.06 3.46 -17.68
N VAL A 288 6.96 4.66 -18.25
CA VAL A 288 7.00 4.87 -19.71
C VAL A 288 8.29 4.34 -20.30
N VAL A 289 9.44 4.72 -19.72
CA VAL A 289 10.75 4.28 -20.21
C VAL A 289 10.91 2.77 -20.12
N THR A 290 10.51 2.17 -18.99
CA THR A 290 10.64 0.73 -18.76
C THR A 290 9.68 -0.07 -19.64
N SER A 291 8.44 0.39 -19.79
CA SER A 291 7.43 -0.22 -20.66
C SER A 291 7.92 -0.23 -22.12
N TRP A 292 8.46 0.89 -22.59
CA TRP A 292 9.01 0.99 -23.94
C TRP A 292 10.27 0.12 -24.12
N ALA A 293 11.18 0.11 -23.16
CA ALA A 293 12.47 -0.58 -23.27
C ALA A 293 12.35 -2.12 -23.14
N LEU A 294 11.37 -2.60 -22.36
CA LEU A 294 11.20 -4.03 -22.06
C LEU A 294 9.96 -4.64 -22.72
N GLU A 295 9.20 -3.87 -23.49
CA GLU A 295 7.95 -4.28 -24.15
C GLU A 295 6.91 -4.86 -23.17
N ILE A 296 6.92 -4.36 -21.91
CA ILE A 296 5.94 -4.73 -20.86
C ILE A 296 4.81 -3.71 -20.88
N SER A 297 3.56 -4.14 -20.67
CA SER A 297 2.41 -3.22 -20.67
C SER A 297 2.58 -2.12 -19.61
N PHE A 298 2.24 -0.88 -20.01
CA PHE A 298 2.43 0.32 -19.20
C PHE A 298 1.72 0.26 -17.84
N ASP A 299 0.49 -0.25 -17.81
CA ASP A 299 -0.34 -0.38 -16.62
C ASP A 299 0.33 -1.26 -15.55
N LYS A 300 0.92 -2.40 -15.94
CA LYS A 300 1.66 -3.29 -15.04
C LYS A 300 2.88 -2.60 -14.44
N VAL A 301 3.69 -1.95 -15.28
CA VAL A 301 4.91 -1.27 -14.83
C VAL A 301 4.58 -0.07 -13.95
N PHE A 302 3.59 0.74 -14.36
CA PHE A 302 3.20 1.93 -13.62
C PHE A 302 2.67 1.60 -12.22
N LEU A 303 1.80 0.59 -12.11
CA LEU A 303 1.27 0.15 -10.81
C LEU A 303 2.36 -0.46 -9.92
N SER A 304 3.32 -1.15 -10.52
CA SER A 304 4.47 -1.72 -9.80
C SER A 304 5.43 -0.67 -9.27
N PHE A 305 5.61 0.44 -10.01
CA PHE A 305 6.51 1.54 -9.64
C PHE A 305 5.84 2.61 -8.79
N ALA A 306 4.52 2.61 -8.72
CA ALA A 306 3.76 3.57 -7.93
C ALA A 306 4.24 3.60 -6.47
N PRO A 307 4.49 4.81 -5.91
CA PRO A 307 5.10 4.96 -4.58
C PRO A 307 4.06 4.79 -3.44
N GLY A 308 3.23 3.74 -3.52
CA GLY A 308 2.17 3.43 -2.57
C GLY A 308 2.54 2.36 -1.54
N GLY A 309 1.56 2.04 -0.68
CA GLY A 309 1.62 0.86 0.18
C GLY A 309 1.44 -0.42 -0.66
N MET A 310 2.17 -1.48 -0.30
CA MET A 310 2.11 -2.76 -1.01
C MET A 310 0.67 -3.27 -1.09
N GLU A 311 -0.04 -3.28 0.03
CA GLU A 311 -1.40 -3.79 0.15
C GLU A 311 -2.39 -3.06 -0.78
N ALA A 312 -2.27 -1.72 -0.83
CA ALA A 312 -3.14 -0.90 -1.67
C ALA A 312 -2.89 -1.10 -3.17
N MET A 313 -1.60 -1.17 -3.57
CA MET A 313 -1.23 -1.36 -4.99
C MET A 313 -1.67 -2.73 -5.50
N LEU A 314 -1.56 -3.74 -4.65
CA LEU A 314 -2.00 -5.08 -4.97
C LEU A 314 -3.53 -5.19 -5.10
N LEU A 315 -4.27 -4.55 -4.20
CA LEU A 315 -5.72 -4.47 -4.32
C LEU A 315 -6.15 -3.77 -5.61
N ILE A 316 -5.48 -2.66 -5.95
CA ILE A 316 -5.75 -1.95 -7.21
C ILE A 316 -5.44 -2.84 -8.41
N SER A 317 -4.37 -3.66 -8.37
CA SER A 317 -4.04 -4.57 -9.47
C SER A 317 -5.13 -5.61 -9.71
N ILE A 318 -5.72 -6.16 -8.64
CA ILE A 318 -6.85 -7.09 -8.76
C ILE A 318 -8.09 -6.37 -9.29
N LEU A 319 -8.43 -5.21 -8.72
CA LEU A 319 -9.63 -4.46 -9.09
C LEU A 319 -9.61 -3.96 -10.55
N LEU A 320 -8.44 -3.76 -11.13
CA LEU A 320 -8.25 -3.29 -12.51
C LEU A 320 -7.81 -4.41 -13.45
N ASP A 321 -7.83 -5.67 -13.01
CA ASP A 321 -7.36 -6.84 -13.78
C ASP A 321 -5.97 -6.62 -14.41
N ILE A 322 -5.05 -6.08 -13.58
CA ILE A 322 -3.64 -5.88 -13.92
C ILE A 322 -2.85 -6.97 -13.22
N ASP A 323 -2.03 -7.72 -13.94
CA ASP A 323 -1.22 -8.85 -13.44
C ASP A 323 -0.78 -8.68 -11.96
N PRO A 324 -1.51 -9.27 -11.00
CA PRO A 324 -1.24 -9.01 -9.58
C PRO A 324 0.11 -9.57 -9.14
N VAL A 325 0.62 -10.56 -9.86
CA VAL A 325 1.87 -11.24 -9.52
C VAL A 325 3.07 -10.38 -9.87
N PHE A 326 3.05 -9.78 -11.05
CA PHE A 326 4.08 -8.83 -11.44
C PHE A 326 4.13 -7.66 -10.46
N VAL A 327 2.97 -7.08 -10.14
CA VAL A 327 2.86 -5.98 -9.18
C VAL A 327 3.34 -6.42 -7.79
N ALA A 328 2.88 -7.57 -7.29
CA ALA A 328 3.27 -8.11 -5.98
C ALA A 328 4.77 -8.29 -5.86
N THR A 329 5.38 -8.95 -6.86
CA THR A 329 6.80 -9.25 -6.84
C THR A 329 7.66 -7.99 -6.82
N HIS A 330 7.31 -6.98 -7.62
CA HIS A 330 8.03 -5.70 -7.65
C HIS A 330 7.82 -4.90 -6.35
N GLN A 331 6.61 -4.85 -5.82
CA GLN A 331 6.32 -4.18 -4.56
C GLN A 331 7.06 -4.85 -3.38
N LEU A 332 7.10 -6.19 -3.38
CA LEU A 332 7.85 -6.96 -2.38
C LEU A 332 9.36 -6.75 -2.53
N ALA A 333 9.89 -6.83 -3.75
CA ALA A 333 11.31 -6.58 -4.02
C ALA A 333 11.72 -5.17 -3.58
N ARG A 334 10.90 -4.17 -3.84
CA ARG A 334 11.10 -2.79 -3.32
C ARG A 334 11.18 -2.79 -1.80
N PHE A 335 10.23 -3.43 -1.13
CA PHE A 335 10.18 -3.45 0.33
C PHE A 335 11.40 -4.18 0.92
N MET A 336 11.74 -5.35 0.39
CA MET A 336 12.90 -6.13 0.81
C MET A 336 14.20 -5.38 0.54
N GLY A 337 14.29 -4.73 -0.63
CA GLY A 337 15.43 -3.89 -0.97
C GLY A 337 15.60 -2.71 -0.01
N LEU A 338 14.52 -2.02 0.31
CA LEU A 338 14.56 -0.96 1.32
C LEU A 338 14.98 -1.49 2.69
N LEU A 339 14.45 -2.63 3.13
CA LEU A 339 14.81 -3.23 4.42
C LEU A 339 16.29 -3.62 4.48
N ALA A 340 16.82 -4.22 3.41
CA ALA A 340 18.20 -4.71 3.37
C ALA A 340 19.22 -3.58 3.21
N PHE A 341 18.92 -2.59 2.36
CA PHE A 341 19.90 -1.55 2.00
C PHE A 341 19.74 -0.26 2.80
N MET A 342 18.60 -0.03 3.46
CA MET A 342 18.34 1.21 4.18
C MET A 342 19.39 1.53 5.25
N PRO A 343 19.86 0.60 6.10
CA PRO A 343 20.90 0.92 7.09
C PRO A 343 22.19 1.42 6.44
N ILE A 344 22.53 0.86 5.27
CA ILE A 344 23.71 1.25 4.48
C ILE A 344 23.50 2.66 3.90
N VAL A 345 22.35 2.88 3.24
CA VAL A 345 22.01 4.18 2.63
C VAL A 345 21.97 5.29 3.68
N ILE A 346 21.35 5.06 4.83
CA ILE A 346 21.29 6.00 5.94
C ILE A 346 22.71 6.38 6.40
N ARG A 347 23.58 5.38 6.59
CA ARG A 347 24.97 5.63 7.02
C ARG A 347 25.74 6.52 6.05
N TYR A 348 25.58 6.31 4.73
CA TYR A 348 26.30 7.05 3.72
C TYR A 348 25.67 8.41 3.37
N VAL A 349 24.34 8.51 3.40
CA VAL A 349 23.60 9.72 2.99
C VAL A 349 23.41 10.69 4.16
N LEU A 350 22.99 10.16 5.31
CA LEU A 350 22.68 10.98 6.49
C LEU A 350 23.83 11.07 7.50
N GLY A 351 24.77 10.12 7.44
CA GLY A 351 25.87 10.04 8.40
C GLY A 351 25.47 9.42 9.77
N PRO A 352 26.37 9.42 10.74
CA PRO A 352 26.08 8.93 12.09
C PRO A 352 24.96 9.77 12.73
N VAL A 353 24.19 9.14 13.63
CA VAL A 353 23.18 9.85 14.44
C VAL A 353 23.93 10.90 15.27
N SER A 354 23.61 12.18 15.10
CA SER A 354 24.13 13.22 15.98
C SER A 354 23.54 12.98 17.37
N ALA A 355 24.41 12.72 18.34
CA ALA A 355 24.01 12.38 19.70
C ALA A 355 23.42 13.59 20.48
N ASP A 356 23.43 14.79 19.89
CA ASP A 356 22.92 16.02 20.53
C ASP A 356 22.43 17.02 19.48
N PRO A 357 21.17 17.50 19.55
CA PRO A 357 20.67 18.60 18.72
C PRO A 357 21.49 19.90 18.90
N ALA A 358 22.22 20.04 20.01
CA ALA A 358 23.14 21.16 20.26
C ALA A 358 24.38 21.10 19.36
N ASP A 359 24.80 19.96 18.89
CA ASP A 359 25.96 19.82 17.99
C ASP A 359 25.65 20.24 16.56
N GLU A 360 24.40 20.03 16.07
CA GLU A 360 23.97 20.55 14.76
C GLU A 360 23.88 22.08 14.75
N ALA A 361 23.45 22.71 15.86
CA ALA A 361 23.41 24.15 16.00
C ALA A 361 24.84 24.75 16.04
N ARG A 362 25.81 24.06 16.61
CA ARG A 362 27.23 24.46 16.63
C ARG A 362 27.91 24.29 15.27
N ALA A 363 27.59 23.22 14.53
CA ALA A 363 28.11 22.99 13.19
C ALA A 363 27.58 24.02 12.18
N GLN A 364 26.32 24.45 12.32
CA GLN A 364 25.71 25.50 11.48
C GLN A 364 26.17 26.91 11.80
N SER A 365 26.68 27.16 13.02
CA SER A 365 27.26 28.45 13.39
C SER A 365 28.75 28.59 13.05
N ALA A 366 29.37 27.50 12.59
CA ALA A 366 30.81 27.47 12.23
C ALA A 366 31.07 27.52 10.71
N THR A 367 29.99 27.54 9.88
CA THR A 367 30.03 27.77 8.45
C THR A 367 29.34 29.08 8.07
#